data_1c377a1ff2697a54b60f52c0439b021b
#
_entry.id   1c377a1ff2697a54b60f52c0439b021b
#
_cell.length_a   1.000
_cell.length_b   1.000
_cell.length_c   1.000
_cell.angle_alpha   90.00
_cell.angle_beta   90.00
_cell.angle_gamma   90.00
#
_symmetry.space_group_name_H-M   'P 1'
#
loop_
_entity.id
_entity.type
_entity.pdbx_description
1 polymer ?
#
loop_
_entity_poly.entity_id
_entity_poly.type
_entity_poly.pdbx_seq_one_letter_code
_entity_poly.pdbx_strand_id
1 'polypeptide(L)'
;MTLVHKGNIQKFTEGGFRKWGYEVAQEDYKDELLAGRLEINDIIADNFLQQILLNPEKFDVVALTNLNGDYASDALAAQVGGIGISPGANINYQTGHAIFEATHGTAPDIADQDKANPCSVLLSGCMLLDYIGWTEAAQLITSAIEKIFKADIFTADLAFGKQAYSTSAFSNQILSIM
;
A
#
# COMPACT_ATOMS: atom_id res chain seq x y z
N MET A 1 5.86 12.53 -7.31
CA MET A 1 4.76 11.62 -7.74
C MET A 1 4.99 11.17 -9.17
N THR A 2 4.77 9.89 -9.48
CA THR A 2 4.96 9.32 -10.83
C THR A 2 3.63 8.83 -11.39
N LEU A 3 3.23 9.36 -12.56
CA LEU A 3 2.05 8.90 -13.30
C LEU A 3 2.43 7.71 -14.18
N VAL A 4 1.85 6.55 -13.93
CA VAL A 4 2.10 5.34 -14.74
C VAL A 4 0.97 5.14 -15.74
N HIS A 5 1.28 5.01 -17.01
CA HIS A 5 0.28 4.96 -18.08
C HIS A 5 0.77 4.16 -19.31
N LYS A 6 -0.16 3.72 -20.14
CA LYS A 6 0.10 3.16 -21.47
C LYS A 6 -0.43 4.09 -22.59
N GLY A 7 -0.31 5.39 -22.40
CA GLY A 7 -0.87 6.41 -23.29
C GLY A 7 -0.31 6.45 -24.71
N ASN A 8 0.84 5.81 -24.95
CA ASN A 8 1.39 5.64 -26.30
C ASN A 8 0.53 4.68 -27.16
N ILE A 9 -0.21 3.77 -26.53
CA ILE A 9 -1.14 2.82 -27.18
C ILE A 9 -2.59 3.23 -26.93
N GLN A 10 -2.98 3.36 -25.67
CA GLN A 10 -4.34 3.75 -25.26
C GLN A 10 -4.45 5.27 -25.12
N LYS A 11 -4.44 5.97 -26.25
CA LYS A 11 -4.26 7.42 -26.30
C LYS A 11 -5.34 8.22 -25.58
N PHE A 12 -6.60 7.79 -25.63
CA PHE A 12 -7.73 8.52 -25.07
C PHE A 12 -7.99 8.23 -23.59
N THR A 13 -7.70 7.03 -23.12
CA THR A 13 -7.87 6.61 -21.74
C THR A 13 -6.60 6.85 -20.93
N GLU A 14 -5.58 6.05 -21.14
CA GLU A 14 -4.30 6.15 -20.44
C GLU A 14 -3.52 7.43 -20.77
N GLY A 15 -3.59 7.90 -22.01
CA GLY A 15 -3.04 9.19 -22.41
C GLY A 15 -3.83 10.36 -21.85
N GLY A 16 -5.15 10.21 -21.71
CA GLY A 16 -6.01 11.15 -20.98
C GLY A 16 -5.63 11.23 -19.50
N PHE A 17 -5.48 10.09 -18.83
CA PHE A 17 -5.03 10.02 -17.42
C PHE A 17 -3.73 10.79 -17.20
N ARG A 18 -2.71 10.54 -18.03
CA ARG A 18 -1.45 11.26 -18.00
C ARG A 18 -1.66 12.78 -18.12
N LYS A 19 -2.42 13.20 -19.14
CA LYS A 19 -2.71 14.60 -19.41
C LYS A 19 -3.40 15.27 -18.21
N TRP A 20 -4.46 14.68 -17.69
CA TRP A 20 -5.21 15.20 -16.55
C TRP A 20 -4.37 15.28 -15.28
N GLY A 21 -3.48 14.32 -15.02
CA GLY A 21 -2.57 14.38 -13.89
C GLY A 21 -1.66 15.61 -13.94
N TYR A 22 -1.12 15.95 -15.10
CA TYR A 22 -0.33 17.19 -15.27
C TYR A 22 -1.19 18.46 -15.20
N GLU A 23 -2.41 18.44 -15.74
CA GLU A 23 -3.34 19.57 -15.66
C GLU A 23 -3.69 19.90 -14.21
N VAL A 24 -4.11 18.90 -13.41
CA VAL A 24 -4.40 19.07 -11.99
C VAL A 24 -3.17 19.59 -11.23
N ALA A 25 -1.98 19.05 -11.50
CA ALA A 25 -0.77 19.52 -10.85
C ALA A 25 -0.48 21.00 -11.15
N GLN A 26 -0.74 21.45 -12.38
CA GLN A 26 -0.52 22.85 -12.79
C GLN A 26 -1.62 23.81 -12.29
N GLU A 27 -2.85 23.34 -12.19
CA GLU A 27 -4.00 24.16 -11.78
C GLU A 27 -4.09 24.27 -10.27
N ASP A 28 -4.01 23.15 -9.55
CA ASP A 28 -4.30 23.09 -8.12
C ASP A 28 -3.03 23.13 -7.24
N TYR A 29 -1.86 22.73 -7.78
CA TYR A 29 -0.62 22.56 -7.01
C TYR A 29 0.57 23.33 -7.59
N LYS A 30 0.29 24.42 -8.31
CA LYS A 30 1.32 25.26 -8.96
C LYS A 30 2.37 25.76 -7.97
N ASP A 31 1.95 26.22 -6.80
CA ASP A 31 2.86 26.78 -5.80
C ASP A 31 3.76 25.69 -5.20
N GLU A 32 3.26 24.48 -5.06
CA GLU A 32 4.02 23.31 -4.60
C GLU A 32 5.10 22.88 -5.63
N LEU A 33 4.74 22.93 -6.92
CA LEU A 33 5.66 22.68 -8.03
C LEU A 33 6.77 23.73 -8.08
N LEU A 34 6.41 25.02 -7.99
CA LEU A 34 7.37 26.14 -8.01
C LEU A 34 8.30 26.13 -6.81
N ALA A 35 7.81 25.73 -5.65
CA ALA A 35 8.60 25.60 -4.42
C ALA A 35 9.44 24.32 -4.36
N GLY A 36 9.33 23.43 -5.34
CA GLY A 36 10.02 22.14 -5.35
C GLY A 36 9.55 21.15 -4.28
N ARG A 37 8.36 21.35 -3.68
CA ARG A 37 7.76 20.44 -2.71
C ARG A 37 7.00 19.31 -3.38
N LEU A 38 6.54 19.51 -4.61
CA LEU A 38 5.95 18.49 -5.48
C LEU A 38 6.78 18.38 -6.76
N GLU A 39 7.23 17.18 -7.06
CA GLU A 39 7.75 16.82 -8.37
C GLU A 39 6.77 15.83 -9.02
N ILE A 40 6.40 16.08 -10.28
CA ILE A 40 5.56 15.19 -11.06
C ILE A 40 6.28 14.76 -12.33
N ASN A 41 6.30 13.47 -12.57
CA ASN A 41 6.84 12.87 -13.78
C ASN A 41 5.91 11.75 -14.28
N ASP A 42 6.22 11.16 -15.43
CA ASP A 42 5.46 10.04 -15.95
C ASP A 42 6.37 8.92 -16.50
N ILE A 43 5.82 7.72 -16.52
CA ILE A 43 6.50 6.55 -17.04
C ILE A 43 5.49 5.64 -17.75
N ILE A 44 5.92 5.03 -18.87
CA ILE A 44 5.11 4.01 -19.56
C ILE A 44 5.07 2.73 -18.71
N ALA A 45 3.90 2.10 -18.60
CA ALA A 45 3.60 1.00 -17.68
C ALA A 45 4.57 -0.19 -17.77
N ASP A 46 4.97 -0.60 -18.96
CA ASP A 46 5.95 -1.69 -19.14
C ASP A 46 7.34 -1.31 -18.63
N ASN A 47 7.75 -0.06 -18.79
CA ASN A 47 8.99 0.43 -18.20
C ASN A 47 8.87 0.57 -16.67
N PHE A 48 7.72 1.00 -16.16
CA PHE A 48 7.47 1.02 -14.71
C PHE A 48 7.64 -0.35 -14.08
N LEU A 49 7.03 -1.39 -14.65
CA LEU A 49 7.16 -2.77 -14.15
C LEU A 49 8.61 -3.26 -14.08
N GLN A 50 9.46 -2.79 -15.01
CA GLN A 50 10.88 -3.07 -14.97
C GLN A 50 11.60 -2.23 -13.90
N GLN A 51 11.34 -0.91 -13.89
CA GLN A 51 12.07 0.02 -13.04
C GLN A 51 11.75 -0.14 -11.56
N ILE A 52 10.51 -0.50 -11.22
CA ILE A 52 10.13 -0.72 -9.82
C ILE A 52 10.84 -1.93 -9.19
N LEU A 53 11.29 -2.88 -10.01
CA LEU A 53 12.11 -4.01 -9.57
C LEU A 53 13.59 -3.67 -9.48
N LEU A 54 14.10 -2.85 -10.42
CA LEU A 54 15.52 -2.55 -10.54
C LEU A 54 15.96 -1.35 -9.71
N ASN A 55 15.08 -0.36 -9.56
CA ASN A 55 15.36 0.93 -8.94
C ASN A 55 14.14 1.44 -8.14
N PRO A 56 13.64 0.68 -7.14
CA PRO A 56 12.42 1.04 -6.40
C PRO A 56 12.55 2.39 -5.69
N GLU A 57 13.75 2.80 -5.33
CA GLU A 57 14.04 4.07 -4.66
C GLU A 57 13.73 5.31 -5.48
N LYS A 58 13.48 5.16 -6.80
CA LYS A 58 13.05 6.27 -7.67
C LYS A 58 11.57 6.61 -7.53
N PHE A 59 10.80 5.75 -6.87
CA PHE A 59 9.36 5.89 -6.75
C PHE A 59 8.99 6.17 -5.30
N ASP A 60 8.30 7.28 -5.07
CA ASP A 60 7.75 7.67 -3.78
C ASP A 60 6.22 7.45 -3.81
N VAL A 61 5.48 8.31 -4.50
CA VAL A 61 4.05 8.14 -4.72
C VAL A 61 3.80 7.80 -6.19
N VAL A 62 3.05 6.73 -6.44
CA VAL A 62 2.74 6.25 -7.79
C VAL A 62 1.23 6.32 -8.02
N ALA A 63 0.82 6.99 -9.07
CA ALA A 63 -0.57 7.08 -9.51
C ALA A 63 -0.80 6.24 -10.77
N LEU A 64 -1.81 5.39 -10.72
CA LEU A 64 -2.20 4.49 -11.81
C LEU A 64 -3.71 4.54 -12.02
N THR A 65 -4.16 4.13 -13.22
CA THR A 65 -5.57 3.80 -13.44
C THR A 65 -5.94 2.55 -12.63
N ASN A 66 -7.22 2.38 -12.31
CA ASN A 66 -7.72 1.34 -11.40
C ASN A 66 -7.12 -0.06 -11.69
N LEU A 67 -7.26 -0.57 -12.90
CA LEU A 67 -6.79 -1.92 -13.26
C LEU A 67 -5.26 -2.06 -13.12
N ASN A 68 -4.52 -1.07 -13.63
CA ASN A 68 -3.06 -1.08 -13.54
C ASN A 68 -2.59 -0.94 -12.09
N GLY A 69 -3.32 -0.15 -11.29
CA GLY A 69 -3.05 0.03 -9.87
C GLY A 69 -3.24 -1.26 -9.08
N ASP A 70 -4.32 -1.98 -9.34
CA ASP A 70 -4.62 -3.27 -8.72
C ASP A 70 -3.52 -4.30 -8.99
N TYR A 71 -3.13 -4.47 -10.27
CA TYR A 71 -2.03 -5.36 -10.63
C TYR A 71 -0.69 -4.94 -10.02
N ALA A 72 -0.39 -3.64 -10.02
CA ALA A 72 0.88 -3.14 -9.51
C ALA A 72 0.97 -3.25 -7.98
N SER A 73 -0.10 -2.96 -7.26
CA SER A 73 -0.11 -3.03 -5.79
C SER A 73 0.09 -4.46 -5.28
N ASP A 74 -0.56 -5.45 -5.91
CA ASP A 74 -0.38 -6.86 -5.55
C ASP A 74 1.04 -7.35 -5.88
N ALA A 75 1.57 -6.97 -7.04
CA ALA A 75 2.94 -7.30 -7.41
C ALA A 75 3.98 -6.68 -6.46
N LEU A 76 3.74 -5.45 -6.00
CA LEU A 76 4.60 -4.77 -5.01
C LEU A 76 4.44 -5.38 -3.61
N ALA A 77 3.21 -5.71 -3.21
CA ALA A 77 2.95 -6.41 -1.96
C ALA A 77 3.71 -7.74 -1.89
N ALA A 78 3.74 -8.49 -3.00
CA ALA A 78 4.48 -9.75 -3.10
C ALA A 78 5.99 -9.58 -2.85
N GLN A 79 6.59 -8.45 -3.27
CA GLN A 79 8.01 -8.18 -3.07
C GLN A 79 8.38 -7.91 -1.60
N VAL A 80 7.45 -7.41 -0.81
CA VAL A 80 7.67 -7.08 0.60
C VAL A 80 7.12 -8.13 1.57
N GLY A 81 6.51 -9.19 1.07
CA GLY A 81 6.04 -10.30 1.90
C GLY A 81 4.64 -10.83 1.56
N GLY A 82 3.92 -10.18 0.65
CA GLY A 82 2.60 -10.59 0.19
C GLY A 82 1.46 -9.68 0.65
N ILE A 83 0.28 -9.96 0.13
CA ILE A 83 -0.94 -9.16 0.40
C ILE A 83 -1.39 -9.21 1.87
N GLY A 84 -0.94 -10.20 2.63
CA GLY A 84 -1.24 -10.33 4.07
C GLY A 84 -0.68 -9.19 4.95
N ILE A 85 0.24 -8.37 4.41
CA ILE A 85 0.79 -7.19 5.11
C ILE A 85 0.47 -5.87 4.41
N SER A 86 -0.25 -5.89 3.30
CA SER A 86 -0.58 -4.68 2.54
C SER A 86 -1.86 -4.03 3.07
N PRO A 87 -1.81 -2.78 3.57
CA PRO A 87 -3.02 -2.06 3.97
C PRO A 87 -3.72 -1.41 2.78
N GLY A 88 -5.03 -1.14 2.94
CA GLY A 88 -5.83 -0.45 1.94
C GLY A 88 -6.71 0.65 2.53
N ALA A 89 -6.93 1.69 1.73
CA ALA A 89 -7.84 2.77 2.04
C ALA A 89 -8.51 3.33 0.78
N ASN A 90 -9.79 3.64 0.88
CA ASN A 90 -10.56 4.38 -0.11
C ASN A 90 -11.03 5.69 0.52
N ILE A 91 -10.50 6.82 0.06
CA ILE A 91 -10.72 8.12 0.68
C ILE A 91 -11.34 9.09 -0.32
N ASN A 92 -12.46 9.71 0.07
CA ASN A 92 -13.00 10.86 -0.64
C ASN A 92 -12.49 12.15 0.01
N TYR A 93 -11.47 12.74 -0.58
CA TYR A 93 -10.82 13.94 -0.03
C TYR A 93 -11.70 15.22 -0.09
N GLN A 94 -12.83 15.20 -0.83
CA GLN A 94 -13.77 16.34 -0.85
C GLN A 94 -14.72 16.30 0.34
N THR A 95 -15.20 15.11 0.73
CA THR A 95 -16.19 14.94 1.78
C THR A 95 -15.64 14.45 3.10
N GLY A 96 -14.41 13.92 3.10
CA GLY A 96 -13.78 13.30 4.27
C GLY A 96 -14.30 11.90 4.60
N HIS A 97 -15.16 11.29 3.77
CA HIS A 97 -15.56 9.90 3.97
C HIS A 97 -14.43 8.97 3.57
N ALA A 98 -14.16 7.96 4.39
CA ALA A 98 -13.10 6.99 4.12
C ALA A 98 -13.50 5.58 4.57
N ILE A 99 -13.00 4.56 3.86
CA ILE A 99 -13.09 3.15 4.21
C ILE A 99 -11.65 2.62 4.27
N PHE A 100 -11.34 1.91 5.34
CA PHE A 100 -10.04 1.26 5.54
C PHE A 100 -10.27 -0.24 5.62
N GLU A 101 -9.62 -0.99 4.75
CA GLU A 101 -9.85 -2.42 4.61
C GLU A 101 -8.55 -3.16 4.27
N ALA A 102 -8.50 -4.45 4.57
CA ALA A 102 -7.43 -5.30 4.07
C ALA A 102 -7.51 -5.43 2.55
N THR A 103 -6.37 -5.44 1.86
CA THR A 103 -6.34 -5.56 0.40
C THR A 103 -6.61 -6.98 -0.10
N HIS A 104 -6.42 -8.00 0.75
CA HIS A 104 -6.66 -9.39 0.40
C HIS A 104 -8.17 -9.75 0.38
N GLY A 105 -8.53 -10.80 -0.36
CA GLY A 105 -9.88 -11.38 -0.38
C GLY A 105 -10.20 -12.23 0.86
N THR A 106 -11.31 -12.97 0.80
CA THR A 106 -11.85 -13.76 1.92
C THR A 106 -11.10 -15.06 2.21
N ALA A 107 -10.23 -15.51 1.32
CA ALA A 107 -9.41 -16.73 1.44
C ALA A 107 -10.17 -17.96 2.00
N PRO A 108 -11.23 -18.42 1.31
CA PRO A 108 -12.13 -19.47 1.83
C PRO A 108 -11.40 -20.78 2.16
N ASP A 109 -10.27 -21.04 1.51
CA ASP A 109 -9.49 -22.26 1.71
C ASP A 109 -8.84 -22.35 3.10
N ILE A 110 -8.67 -21.20 3.79
CA ILE A 110 -8.09 -21.13 5.14
C ILE A 110 -9.07 -20.56 6.18
N ALA A 111 -10.33 -20.38 5.80
CA ALA A 111 -11.37 -19.89 6.72
C ALA A 111 -11.46 -20.81 7.96
N ASP A 112 -11.63 -20.21 9.13
CA ASP A 112 -11.75 -20.89 10.45
C ASP A 112 -10.54 -21.76 10.86
N GLN A 113 -9.38 -21.61 10.20
CA GLN A 113 -8.17 -22.40 10.50
C GLN A 113 -7.14 -21.66 11.37
N ASP A 114 -7.41 -20.44 11.80
CA ASP A 114 -6.48 -19.60 12.59
C ASP A 114 -5.10 -19.41 11.91
N LYS A 115 -5.08 -19.24 10.56
CA LYS A 115 -3.85 -19.19 9.76
C LYS A 115 -3.58 -17.85 9.08
N ALA A 116 -4.61 -17.01 8.90
CA ALA A 116 -4.48 -15.76 8.18
C ALA A 116 -3.51 -14.79 8.88
N ASN A 117 -2.72 -14.07 8.08
CA ASN A 117 -1.91 -12.97 8.60
C ASN A 117 -2.82 -11.77 8.91
N PRO A 118 -2.86 -11.26 10.16
CA PRO A 118 -3.74 -10.15 10.50
C PRO A 118 -3.13 -8.77 10.19
N CYS A 119 -1.89 -8.70 9.68
CA CYS A 119 -1.18 -7.43 9.51
C CYS A 119 -1.86 -6.49 8.51
N SER A 120 -2.43 -6.99 7.41
CA SER A 120 -3.10 -6.14 6.44
C SER A 120 -4.25 -5.36 7.08
N VAL A 121 -5.14 -6.01 7.84
CA VAL A 121 -6.24 -5.34 8.54
C VAL A 121 -5.74 -4.46 9.70
N LEU A 122 -4.70 -4.86 10.43
CA LEU A 122 -4.11 -4.06 11.50
C LEU A 122 -3.47 -2.77 10.96
N LEU A 123 -2.71 -2.86 9.87
CA LEU A 123 -2.09 -1.71 9.23
C LEU A 123 -3.13 -0.78 8.57
N SER A 124 -4.22 -1.34 8.01
CA SER A 124 -5.36 -0.54 7.55
C SER A 124 -6.02 0.19 8.73
N GLY A 125 -6.12 -0.45 9.90
CA GLY A 125 -6.53 0.19 11.16
C GLY A 125 -5.58 1.31 11.59
N CYS A 126 -4.26 1.15 11.41
CA CYS A 126 -3.30 2.22 11.65
C CYS A 126 -3.53 3.41 10.71
N MET A 127 -3.78 3.17 9.44
CA MET A 127 -4.15 4.24 8.49
C MET A 127 -5.43 4.97 8.92
N LEU A 128 -6.44 4.25 9.44
CA LEU A 128 -7.65 4.85 9.99
C LEU A 128 -7.32 5.73 11.20
N LEU A 129 -6.50 5.24 12.13
CA LEU A 129 -6.11 6.00 13.33
C LEU A 129 -5.35 7.27 12.95
N ASP A 130 -4.42 7.21 12.00
CA ASP A 130 -3.72 8.38 11.47
C ASP A 130 -4.69 9.36 10.80
N TYR A 131 -5.65 8.85 10.03
CA TYR A 131 -6.64 9.67 9.34
C TYR A 131 -7.53 10.47 10.30
N ILE A 132 -7.88 9.91 11.45
CA ILE A 132 -8.66 10.61 12.48
C ILE A 132 -7.80 11.38 13.49
N GLY A 133 -6.47 11.42 13.31
CA GLY A 133 -5.53 12.17 14.15
C GLY A 133 -5.03 11.43 15.39
N TRP A 134 -5.26 10.11 15.51
CA TRP A 134 -4.78 9.28 16.63
C TRP A 134 -3.44 8.64 16.30
N THR A 135 -2.50 9.45 15.85
CA THR A 135 -1.18 9.03 15.35
C THR A 135 -0.35 8.26 16.40
N GLU A 136 -0.44 8.62 17.67
CA GLU A 136 0.28 7.89 18.73
C GLU A 136 -0.21 6.43 18.84
N ALA A 137 -1.52 6.19 18.71
CA ALA A 137 -2.08 4.85 18.71
C ALA A 137 -1.65 4.05 17.48
N ALA A 138 -1.64 4.66 16.29
CA ALA A 138 -1.13 4.05 15.07
C ALA A 138 0.34 3.66 15.21
N GLN A 139 1.18 4.55 15.73
CA GLN A 139 2.60 4.31 15.96
C GLN A 139 2.86 3.18 16.98
N LEU A 140 2.05 3.08 18.02
CA LEU A 140 2.15 2.01 19.00
C LEU A 140 1.98 0.64 18.36
N ILE A 141 0.92 0.47 17.55
CA ILE A 141 0.63 -0.78 16.84
C ILE A 141 1.74 -1.08 15.81
N THR A 142 2.10 -0.12 14.98
CA THR A 142 3.14 -0.28 13.95
C THR A 142 4.48 -0.67 14.56
N SER A 143 4.88 0.00 15.66
CA SER A 143 6.11 -0.32 16.38
C SER A 143 6.09 -1.72 17.01
N ALA A 144 4.94 -2.19 17.48
CA ALA A 144 4.80 -3.55 17.99
C ALA A 144 4.96 -4.59 16.86
N ILE A 145 4.34 -4.38 15.70
CA ILE A 145 4.49 -5.24 14.52
C ILE A 145 5.97 -5.30 14.09
N GLU A 146 6.66 -4.16 14.01
CA GLU A 146 8.09 -4.15 13.68
C GLU A 146 8.94 -4.94 14.67
N LYS A 147 8.66 -4.84 15.96
CA LYS A 147 9.40 -5.57 17.00
C LYS A 147 9.23 -7.07 16.88
N ILE A 148 8.01 -7.56 16.65
CA ILE A 148 7.78 -9.00 16.48
C ILE A 148 8.42 -9.54 15.20
N PHE A 149 8.43 -8.77 14.10
CA PHE A 149 9.16 -9.16 12.88
C PHE A 149 10.67 -9.23 13.11
N LYS A 150 11.25 -8.27 13.85
CA LYS A 150 12.66 -8.31 14.26
C LYS A 150 13.00 -9.49 15.19
N ALA A 151 12.00 -10.03 15.89
CA ALA A 151 12.14 -11.23 16.72
C ALA A 151 11.86 -12.54 15.97
N ASP A 152 11.77 -12.51 14.63
CA ASP A 152 11.46 -13.67 13.78
C ASP A 152 10.10 -14.34 14.07
N ILE A 153 9.12 -13.56 14.53
CA ILE A 153 7.76 -14.02 14.79
C ILE A 153 6.90 -13.70 13.58
N PHE A 154 6.46 -14.75 12.86
CA PHE A 154 5.74 -14.64 11.60
C PHE A 154 4.57 -15.60 11.52
N THR A 155 3.53 -15.23 10.78
CA THR A 155 2.51 -16.16 10.27
C THR A 155 3.08 -17.01 9.11
N ALA A 156 2.34 -18.02 8.69
CA ALA A 156 2.84 -19.02 7.74
C ALA A 156 3.30 -18.46 6.38
N ASP A 157 2.64 -17.40 5.91
CA ASP A 157 2.95 -16.70 4.65
C ASP A 157 4.33 -16.01 4.66
N LEU A 158 4.78 -15.55 5.84
CA LEU A 158 6.06 -14.86 6.02
C LEU A 158 7.15 -15.71 6.68
N ALA A 159 6.84 -16.93 7.10
CA ALA A 159 7.76 -17.74 7.89
C ALA A 159 8.95 -18.31 7.08
N PHE A 160 8.82 -18.45 5.75
CA PHE A 160 9.88 -18.95 4.84
C PHE A 160 10.61 -20.18 5.36
N GLY A 161 9.86 -21.17 5.88
CA GLY A 161 10.40 -22.41 6.45
C GLY A 161 10.83 -22.33 7.91
N LYS A 162 10.70 -21.17 8.58
CA LYS A 162 10.82 -21.02 10.03
C LYS A 162 9.53 -21.49 10.73
N GLN A 163 9.53 -21.47 12.06
CA GLN A 163 8.31 -21.69 12.84
C GLN A 163 7.25 -20.65 12.52
N ALA A 164 6.06 -21.11 12.14
CA ALA A 164 4.91 -20.24 11.89
C ALA A 164 4.02 -20.14 13.13
N TYR A 165 3.47 -18.95 13.35
CA TYR A 165 2.48 -18.68 14.39
C TYR A 165 1.07 -18.65 13.77
N SER A 166 0.07 -19.07 14.53
CA SER A 166 -1.32 -18.90 14.14
C SER A 166 -1.73 -17.41 14.24
N THR A 167 -2.84 -17.03 13.61
CA THR A 167 -3.38 -15.66 13.66
C THR A 167 -3.53 -15.17 15.11
N SER A 168 -4.16 -16.00 15.97
CA SER A 168 -4.38 -15.67 17.38
C SER A 168 -3.08 -15.59 18.18
N ALA A 169 -2.16 -16.52 17.99
CA ALA A 169 -0.87 -16.52 18.68
C ALA A 169 -0.02 -15.30 18.26
N PHE A 170 0.01 -14.98 16.97
CA PHE A 170 0.68 -13.80 16.44
C PHE A 170 0.09 -12.50 16.99
N SER A 171 -1.24 -12.38 17.01
CA SER A 171 -1.95 -11.21 17.58
C SER A 171 -1.65 -11.04 19.08
N ASN A 172 -1.58 -12.13 19.84
CA ASN A 172 -1.21 -12.09 21.25
C ASN A 172 0.24 -11.62 21.46
N GLN A 173 1.16 -11.95 20.55
CA GLN A 173 2.53 -11.41 20.62
C GLN A 173 2.54 -9.89 20.42
N ILE A 174 1.76 -9.36 19.44
CA ILE A 174 1.62 -7.89 19.27
C ILE A 174 1.12 -7.25 20.57
N LEU A 175 0.01 -7.76 21.12
CA LEU A 175 -0.60 -7.21 22.34
C LEU A 175 0.36 -7.25 23.55
N SER A 176 1.22 -8.24 23.65
CA SER A 176 2.16 -8.38 24.77
C SER A 176 3.31 -7.36 24.73
N ILE A 177 3.55 -6.73 23.58
CA ILE A 177 4.65 -5.77 23.36
C ILE A 177 4.14 -4.31 23.37
N MET A 178 2.83 -4.11 23.15
CA MET A 178 2.17 -2.81 23.27
C MET A 178 2.08 -2.34 24.72
#